data_bbea55ff37ca9abb916b93ba3ac35fce
#
_entry.id   bbea55ff37ca9abb916b93ba3ac35fce
#
_cell.length_a   1.000
_cell.length_b   1.000
_cell.length_c   1.000
_cell.angle_alpha   90.00
_cell.angle_beta   90.00
_cell.angle_gamma   90.00
#
_symmetry.space_group_name_H-M   'P 1'
#
loop_
_entity.id
_entity.type
_entity.pdbx_description
1 polymer ?
#
loop_
_entity_poly.entity_id
_entity_poly.type
_entity_poly.pdbx_seq_one_letter_code
_entity_poly.pdbx_strand_id
1 'polypeptide(L)'
;MLEEIDKETVDLSGFKIKIDTERYSPRMVEALRTGEYEAGERRICEEFFKAGDRVLEIGSSIGAVSLVLGRTVGVENFIGYEANPELMPDALENFRINGLPLTYHTAVLRNRVRGGAGGMIDFHINQDFWISSLTWVRETIRTVQVPVLCLEDEIEKFNANCLMMDIEGAEYDVLEYAELDGINKIFMELHYWPSRDRANKMLKYLINEGFTVDLDMTAGHSLALIR
;
A
#
# COMPACT_ATOMS: atom_id res chain seq x y z
N MET A 1 6.54 -20.22 -28.92
CA MET A 1 7.35 -20.10 -27.70
C MET A 1 7.79 -18.67 -27.66
N LEU A 2 7.16 -17.84 -26.83
CA LEU A 2 7.68 -16.54 -26.46
C LEU A 2 8.88 -16.84 -25.56
N GLU A 3 10.07 -16.38 -25.93
CA GLU A 3 11.25 -16.43 -25.08
C GLU A 3 10.85 -15.84 -23.72
N GLU A 4 10.94 -16.64 -22.67
CA GLU A 4 10.92 -16.12 -21.30
C GLU A 4 12.12 -15.18 -21.20
N ILE A 5 11.88 -13.87 -21.30
CA ILE A 5 12.87 -12.86 -20.98
C ILE A 5 13.29 -13.18 -19.54
N ASP A 6 14.58 -13.49 -19.37
CA ASP A 6 15.16 -13.87 -18.08
C ASP A 6 15.11 -12.62 -17.17
N LYS A 7 13.94 -12.40 -16.54
CA LYS A 7 13.73 -11.25 -15.66
C LYS A 7 14.68 -11.38 -14.48
N GLU A 8 15.49 -10.37 -14.29
CA GLU A 8 16.40 -10.26 -13.15
C GLU A 8 15.62 -10.46 -11.84
N THR A 9 16.26 -11.11 -10.87
CA THR A 9 15.67 -11.33 -9.55
C THR A 9 16.61 -10.80 -8.48
N VAL A 10 16.09 -10.03 -7.53
CA VAL A 10 16.82 -9.53 -6.35
C VAL A 10 16.22 -10.09 -5.08
N ASP A 11 17.00 -10.05 -3.98
CA ASP A 11 16.50 -10.39 -2.64
C ASP A 11 16.15 -9.12 -1.88
N LEU A 12 14.90 -9.04 -1.40
CA LEU A 12 14.44 -8.00 -0.49
C LEU A 12 13.85 -8.66 0.77
N SER A 13 14.47 -8.47 1.91
CA SER A 13 14.03 -9.05 3.20
C SER A 13 13.84 -10.58 3.17
N GLY A 14 14.67 -11.30 2.38
CA GLY A 14 14.59 -12.74 2.22
C GLY A 14 13.55 -13.20 1.20
N PHE A 15 12.97 -12.29 0.42
CA PHE A 15 12.06 -12.59 -0.68
C PHE A 15 12.69 -12.28 -2.04
N LYS A 16 12.43 -13.16 -2.99
CA LYS A 16 12.82 -12.95 -4.40
C LYS A 16 11.83 -12.00 -5.05
N ILE A 17 12.32 -10.91 -5.61
CA ILE A 17 11.53 -9.93 -6.36
C ILE A 17 12.03 -9.91 -7.80
N LYS A 18 11.15 -10.13 -8.76
CA LYS A 18 11.46 -9.98 -10.18
C LYS A 18 11.51 -8.52 -10.57
N ILE A 19 12.55 -8.17 -11.35
CA ILE A 19 12.72 -6.84 -11.92
C ILE A 19 12.42 -6.88 -13.41
N ASP A 20 11.54 -6.01 -13.87
CA ASP A 20 11.29 -5.77 -15.28
C ASP A 20 12.07 -4.52 -15.71
N THR A 21 13.31 -4.72 -16.20
CA THR A 21 14.19 -3.63 -16.59
C THR A 21 13.74 -2.87 -17.83
N GLU A 22 12.75 -3.40 -18.58
CA GLU A 22 12.18 -2.73 -19.74
C GLU A 22 11.02 -1.79 -19.35
N ARG A 23 10.28 -2.16 -18.28
CA ARG A 23 9.11 -1.41 -17.80
C ARG A 23 9.44 -0.45 -16.66
N TYR A 24 10.36 -0.85 -15.79
CA TYR A 24 10.70 -0.06 -14.60
C TYR A 24 11.69 1.04 -14.94
N SER A 25 11.57 2.19 -14.31
CA SER A 25 12.52 3.26 -14.47
C SER A 25 13.93 2.84 -13.97
N PRO A 26 15.00 3.42 -14.51
CA PRO A 26 16.36 3.15 -14.03
C PRO A 26 16.51 3.40 -12.52
N ARG A 27 15.83 4.40 -11.98
CA ARG A 27 15.83 4.73 -10.55
C ARG A 27 15.20 3.61 -9.72
N MET A 28 14.09 3.06 -10.17
CA MET A 28 13.44 1.95 -9.50
C MET A 28 14.27 0.68 -9.57
N VAL A 29 14.83 0.36 -10.73
CA VAL A 29 15.72 -0.80 -10.90
C VAL A 29 16.89 -0.71 -9.91
N GLU A 30 17.49 0.48 -9.77
CA GLU A 30 18.58 0.70 -8.82
C GLU A 30 18.13 0.54 -7.37
N ALA A 31 16.99 1.12 -6.98
CA ALA A 31 16.44 0.96 -5.61
C ALA A 31 16.16 -0.52 -5.26
N LEU A 32 15.67 -1.30 -6.23
CA LEU A 32 15.47 -2.73 -6.07
C LEU A 32 16.81 -3.48 -5.91
N ARG A 33 17.81 -3.17 -6.75
CA ARG A 33 19.14 -3.82 -6.72
C ARG A 33 19.91 -3.52 -5.45
N THR A 34 19.80 -2.30 -4.94
CA THR A 34 20.47 -1.87 -3.70
C THR A 34 19.73 -2.32 -2.43
N GLY A 35 18.48 -2.79 -2.57
CA GLY A 35 17.64 -3.16 -1.44
C GLY A 35 16.98 -1.97 -0.73
N GLU A 36 17.11 -0.77 -1.28
CA GLU A 36 16.55 0.47 -0.71
C GLU A 36 15.04 0.62 -0.97
N TYR A 37 14.49 -0.11 -1.96
CA TYR A 37 13.07 -0.03 -2.27
C TYR A 37 12.21 -0.40 -1.06
N GLU A 38 11.44 0.56 -0.56
CA GLU A 38 10.54 0.42 0.62
C GLU A 38 11.22 -0.24 1.85
N ALA A 39 12.52 0.00 2.05
CA ALA A 39 13.28 -0.67 3.09
C ALA A 39 12.82 -0.29 4.51
N GLY A 40 12.38 0.94 4.70
CA GLY A 40 11.81 1.43 5.95
C GLY A 40 10.48 0.73 6.27
N GLU A 41 9.57 0.71 5.31
CA GLU A 41 8.23 0.12 5.39
C GLU A 41 8.34 -1.38 5.65
N ARG A 42 9.19 -2.11 4.90
CA ARG A 42 9.42 -3.54 5.09
C ARG A 42 9.89 -3.86 6.51
N ARG A 43 10.83 -3.08 7.05
CA ARG A 43 11.32 -3.26 8.42
C ARG A 43 10.24 -2.97 9.46
N ILE A 44 9.52 -1.85 9.33
CA ILE A 44 8.47 -1.49 10.27
C ILE A 44 7.34 -2.52 10.23
N CYS A 45 6.97 -3.03 9.07
CA CYS A 45 5.96 -4.07 8.96
C CYS A 45 6.33 -5.36 9.72
N GLU A 46 7.59 -5.75 9.76
CA GLU A 46 8.04 -6.89 10.56
C GLU A 46 7.96 -6.64 12.08
N GLU A 47 8.23 -5.41 12.50
CA GLU A 47 8.32 -5.05 13.92
C GLU A 47 6.96 -4.64 14.52
N PHE A 48 6.12 -3.95 13.75
CA PHE A 48 4.86 -3.36 14.21
C PHE A 48 3.69 -4.36 14.17
N PHE A 49 3.53 -5.09 13.06
CA PHE A 49 2.49 -6.10 12.92
C PHE A 49 2.88 -7.42 13.58
N LYS A 50 1.89 -8.23 13.98
CA LYS A 50 2.11 -9.50 14.69
C LYS A 50 1.29 -10.62 14.05
N ALA A 51 1.69 -11.84 14.30
CA ALA A 51 0.93 -13.02 13.88
C ALA A 51 -0.53 -12.93 14.39
N GLY A 52 -1.48 -13.09 13.47
CA GLY A 52 -2.91 -12.98 13.73
C GLY A 52 -3.50 -11.57 13.60
N ASP A 53 -2.71 -10.52 13.41
CA ASP A 53 -3.23 -9.22 12.96
C ASP A 53 -3.86 -9.41 11.58
N ARG A 54 -5.05 -8.86 11.35
CA ARG A 54 -5.78 -8.93 10.07
C ARG A 54 -5.62 -7.60 9.34
N VAL A 55 -4.75 -7.61 8.33
CA VAL A 55 -4.24 -6.39 7.69
C VAL A 55 -4.89 -6.16 6.33
N LEU A 56 -5.42 -4.96 6.11
CA LEU A 56 -5.66 -4.42 4.78
C LEU A 56 -4.45 -3.54 4.42
N GLU A 57 -3.73 -3.92 3.37
CA GLU A 57 -2.67 -3.10 2.77
C GLU A 57 -3.24 -2.31 1.61
N ILE A 58 -3.03 -0.99 1.60
CA ILE A 58 -3.52 -0.06 0.59
C ILE A 58 -2.31 0.60 -0.08
N GLY A 59 -2.11 0.34 -1.37
CA GLY A 59 -0.89 0.68 -2.09
C GLY A 59 0.12 -0.47 -2.08
N SER A 60 -0.29 -1.67 -2.49
CA SER A 60 0.55 -2.87 -2.43
C SER A 60 1.63 -2.92 -3.52
N SER A 61 1.58 -2.06 -4.52
CA SER A 61 2.59 -1.96 -5.60
C SER A 61 2.95 -3.33 -6.21
N ILE A 62 4.22 -3.65 -6.35
CA ILE A 62 4.72 -4.95 -6.84
C ILE A 62 4.73 -6.04 -5.77
N GLY A 63 4.20 -5.77 -4.58
CA GLY A 63 4.03 -6.73 -3.50
C GLY A 63 5.27 -6.96 -2.63
N ALA A 64 6.25 -6.06 -2.62
CA ALA A 64 7.46 -6.22 -1.81
C ALA A 64 7.16 -6.14 -0.30
N VAL A 65 6.37 -5.15 0.13
CA VAL A 65 5.89 -5.02 1.52
C VAL A 65 4.84 -6.09 1.82
N SER A 66 3.95 -6.38 0.85
CA SER A 66 2.92 -7.44 0.98
C SER A 66 3.51 -8.79 1.39
N LEU A 67 4.65 -9.19 0.80
CA LEU A 67 5.33 -10.44 1.12
C LEU A 67 5.81 -10.47 2.58
N VAL A 68 6.35 -9.36 3.07
CA VAL A 68 6.78 -9.20 4.46
C VAL A 68 5.58 -9.29 5.40
N LEU A 69 4.50 -8.55 5.09
CA LEU A 69 3.24 -8.60 5.85
C LEU A 69 2.66 -10.00 5.86
N GLY A 70 2.48 -10.63 4.70
CA GLY A 70 1.91 -11.96 4.59
C GLY A 70 2.70 -13.02 5.37
N ARG A 71 4.04 -12.92 5.42
CA ARG A 71 4.88 -13.76 6.27
C ARG A 71 4.66 -13.48 7.76
N THR A 72 4.52 -12.20 8.12
CA THR A 72 4.43 -11.76 9.51
C THR A 72 3.07 -12.10 10.13
N VAL A 73 1.98 -11.82 9.42
CA VAL A 73 0.62 -11.97 9.98
C VAL A 73 -0.04 -13.31 9.64
N GLY A 74 0.43 -13.98 8.58
CA GLY A 74 -0.19 -15.17 7.96
C GLY A 74 -0.97 -14.80 6.70
N VAL A 75 -0.87 -15.62 5.66
CA VAL A 75 -1.47 -15.36 4.33
C VAL A 75 -2.99 -15.16 4.38
N GLU A 76 -3.67 -15.87 5.28
CA GLU A 76 -5.11 -15.76 5.50
C GLU A 76 -5.55 -14.47 6.23
N ASN A 77 -4.57 -13.76 6.80
CA ASN A 77 -4.77 -12.52 7.55
C ASN A 77 -4.34 -11.27 6.78
N PHE A 78 -4.19 -11.40 5.46
CA PHE A 78 -3.72 -10.33 4.60
C PHE A 78 -4.63 -10.15 3.38
N ILE A 79 -4.95 -8.90 3.04
CA ILE A 79 -5.49 -8.51 1.73
C ILE A 79 -4.78 -7.23 1.28
N GLY A 80 -4.25 -7.25 0.05
CA GLY A 80 -3.64 -6.11 -0.60
C GLY A 80 -4.55 -5.45 -1.64
N TYR A 81 -4.49 -4.13 -1.71
CA TYR A 81 -5.18 -3.30 -2.70
C TYR A 81 -4.18 -2.41 -3.42
N GLU A 82 -4.22 -2.43 -4.75
CA GLU A 82 -3.39 -1.59 -5.60
C GLU A 82 -4.25 -0.93 -6.69
N ALA A 83 -4.08 0.38 -6.86
CA ALA A 83 -4.83 1.11 -7.85
C ALA A 83 -4.28 0.92 -9.28
N ASN A 84 -2.97 0.70 -9.42
CA ASN A 84 -2.34 0.50 -10.72
C ASN A 84 -2.54 -0.94 -11.23
N PRO A 85 -3.43 -1.18 -12.21
CA PRO A 85 -3.72 -2.54 -12.70
C PRO A 85 -2.51 -3.21 -13.36
N GLU A 86 -1.49 -2.42 -13.75
CA GLU A 86 -0.31 -2.94 -14.44
C GLU A 86 0.71 -3.58 -13.52
N LEU A 87 0.61 -3.33 -12.22
CA LEU A 87 1.49 -3.93 -11.20
C LEU A 87 0.95 -5.28 -10.70
N MET A 88 -0.35 -5.56 -10.89
CA MET A 88 -0.94 -6.84 -10.46
C MET A 88 -0.20 -8.08 -11.00
N PRO A 89 0.16 -8.17 -12.28
CA PRO A 89 0.90 -9.34 -12.78
C PRO A 89 2.26 -9.52 -12.11
N ASP A 90 2.96 -8.43 -11.80
CA ASP A 90 4.27 -8.46 -11.15
C ASP A 90 4.12 -8.90 -9.68
N ALA A 91 3.15 -8.34 -8.96
CA ALA A 91 2.86 -8.73 -7.58
C ALA A 91 2.48 -10.21 -7.47
N LEU A 92 1.56 -10.68 -8.31
CA LEU A 92 1.14 -12.09 -8.32
C LEU A 92 2.30 -13.03 -8.65
N GLU A 93 3.18 -12.65 -9.57
CA GLU A 93 4.37 -13.45 -9.88
C GLU A 93 5.37 -13.45 -8.71
N ASN A 94 5.57 -12.31 -8.03
CA ASN A 94 6.38 -12.23 -6.83
C ASN A 94 5.82 -13.12 -5.71
N PHE A 95 4.50 -13.13 -5.51
CA PHE A 95 3.87 -14.02 -4.54
C PHE A 95 4.09 -15.51 -4.92
N ARG A 96 3.91 -15.84 -6.19
CA ARG A 96 4.07 -17.20 -6.71
C ARG A 96 5.49 -17.75 -6.50
N ILE A 97 6.54 -16.98 -6.85
CA ILE A 97 7.94 -17.43 -6.75
C ILE A 97 8.41 -17.56 -5.30
N ASN A 98 7.74 -16.88 -4.37
CA ASN A 98 8.02 -16.98 -2.94
C ASN A 98 7.10 -17.97 -2.20
N GLY A 99 6.17 -18.62 -2.90
CA GLY A 99 5.26 -19.60 -2.30
C GLY A 99 4.26 -19.01 -1.30
N LEU A 100 3.97 -17.70 -1.38
CA LEU A 100 3.01 -16.99 -0.55
C LEU A 100 1.81 -16.54 -1.40
N PRO A 101 0.71 -17.31 -1.46
CA PRO A 101 -0.47 -16.99 -2.29
C PRO A 101 -1.33 -15.91 -1.61
N LEU A 102 -0.85 -14.68 -1.60
CA LEU A 102 -1.55 -13.55 -0.98
C LEU A 102 -2.76 -13.12 -1.82
N THR A 103 -3.81 -12.66 -1.13
CA THR A 103 -4.98 -12.05 -1.76
C THR A 103 -4.65 -10.62 -2.18
N TYR A 104 -4.94 -10.28 -3.44
CA TYR A 104 -4.61 -8.99 -4.03
C TYR A 104 -5.75 -8.52 -4.96
N HIS A 105 -6.13 -7.25 -4.84
CA HIS A 105 -7.20 -6.63 -5.63
C HIS A 105 -6.74 -5.35 -6.31
N THR A 106 -7.16 -5.14 -7.55
CA THR A 106 -7.01 -3.85 -8.21
C THR A 106 -8.20 -2.96 -7.86
N ALA A 107 -7.99 -2.01 -6.98
CA ALA A 107 -9.01 -1.06 -6.54
C ALA A 107 -8.39 0.14 -5.81
N VAL A 108 -9.11 1.26 -5.83
CA VAL A 108 -8.92 2.39 -4.90
C VAL A 108 -9.85 2.18 -3.71
N LEU A 109 -9.33 2.29 -2.49
CA LEU A 109 -10.16 2.37 -1.29
C LEU A 109 -10.44 3.83 -0.94
N ARG A 110 -11.70 4.14 -0.64
CA ARG A 110 -12.14 5.42 -0.07
C ARG A 110 -13.10 5.17 1.07
N ASN A 111 -13.08 6.05 2.06
CA ASN A 111 -14.09 5.96 3.09
C ASN A 111 -15.48 6.41 2.55
N ARG A 112 -16.52 6.03 3.26
CA ARG A 112 -17.93 6.27 2.87
C ARG A 112 -18.23 7.76 2.66
N VAL A 113 -17.67 8.63 3.49
CA VAL A 113 -17.85 10.09 3.42
C VAL A 113 -17.20 10.69 2.17
N ARG A 114 -16.10 10.09 1.72
CA ARG A 114 -15.31 10.53 0.55
C ARG A 114 -15.70 9.84 -0.75
N GLY A 115 -16.82 9.17 -0.78
CA GLY A 115 -17.36 8.54 -2.00
C GLY A 115 -16.90 7.10 -2.21
N GLY A 116 -16.68 6.34 -1.13
CA GLY A 116 -16.34 4.91 -1.14
C GLY A 116 -17.48 3.98 -1.60
N ALA A 117 -18.52 4.45 -2.22
CA ALA A 117 -19.71 3.67 -2.53
C ALA A 117 -19.77 3.13 -3.96
N GLY A 118 -18.63 2.70 -4.51
CA GLY A 118 -18.58 2.09 -5.84
C GLY A 118 -18.33 3.09 -6.97
N GLY A 119 -18.35 2.57 -8.22
CA GLY A 119 -18.02 3.33 -9.43
C GLY A 119 -16.57 3.19 -9.84
N MET A 120 -16.17 4.02 -10.80
CA MET A 120 -14.81 4.05 -11.35
C MET A 120 -14.22 5.44 -11.13
N ILE A 121 -12.89 5.50 -10.96
CA ILE A 121 -12.14 6.74 -10.81
C ILE A 121 -10.95 6.76 -11.75
N ASP A 122 -10.55 7.96 -12.18
CA ASP A 122 -9.31 8.16 -12.91
C ASP A 122 -8.10 7.95 -11.98
N PHE A 123 -7.20 7.08 -12.42
CA PHE A 123 -5.91 6.86 -11.77
C PHE A 123 -4.78 7.20 -12.76
N HIS A 124 -3.84 8.01 -12.33
CA HIS A 124 -2.79 8.58 -13.16
C HIS A 124 -1.49 7.81 -12.99
N ILE A 125 -1.12 7.06 -14.02
CA ILE A 125 0.10 6.25 -14.05
C ILE A 125 1.28 7.11 -14.47
N ASN A 126 2.36 7.04 -13.71
CA ASN A 126 3.64 7.67 -13.98
C ASN A 126 4.69 6.65 -14.44
N GLN A 127 5.76 7.12 -15.04
CA GLN A 127 6.89 6.27 -15.44
C GLN A 127 7.56 5.64 -14.21
N ASP A 128 7.74 6.43 -13.16
CA ASP A 128 8.05 5.94 -11.81
C ASP A 128 6.74 5.57 -11.16
N PHE A 129 6.33 4.31 -11.24
CA PHE A 129 4.99 3.89 -10.83
C PHE A 129 4.72 4.09 -9.33
N TRP A 130 5.74 4.16 -8.47
CA TRP A 130 5.59 4.48 -7.05
C TRP A 130 5.06 5.91 -6.78
N ILE A 131 5.13 6.84 -7.75
CA ILE A 131 4.51 8.17 -7.66
C ILE A 131 3.19 8.26 -8.43
N SER A 132 2.63 7.12 -8.86
CA SER A 132 1.32 7.08 -9.50
C SER A 132 0.23 7.36 -8.46
N SER A 133 -0.74 8.19 -8.81
CA SER A 133 -1.71 8.69 -7.82
C SER A 133 -3.06 9.06 -8.41
N LEU A 134 -4.00 9.44 -7.53
CA LEU A 134 -5.30 10.00 -7.91
C LEU A 134 -5.21 11.46 -8.39
N THR A 135 -4.05 12.09 -8.25
CA THR A 135 -3.82 13.46 -8.68
C THR A 135 -3.00 13.48 -9.96
N TRP A 136 -3.53 14.11 -11.02
CA TRP A 136 -2.79 14.31 -12.25
C TRP A 136 -1.56 15.20 -12.00
N VAL A 137 -0.40 14.77 -12.48
CA VAL A 137 0.86 15.53 -12.48
C VAL A 137 1.48 15.53 -13.88
N ARG A 138 2.43 16.42 -14.12
CA ARG A 138 3.05 16.58 -15.45
C ARG A 138 3.70 15.29 -15.98
N GLU A 139 4.19 14.46 -15.08
CA GLU A 139 4.86 13.20 -15.37
C GLU A 139 3.88 12.05 -15.67
N THR A 140 2.56 12.31 -15.60
CA THR A 140 1.54 11.32 -15.96
C THR A 140 1.69 10.89 -17.42
N ILE A 141 1.95 9.59 -17.62
CA ILE A 141 2.08 9.00 -18.96
C ILE A 141 0.76 8.50 -19.53
N ARG A 142 -0.18 8.12 -18.64
CA ARG A 142 -1.54 7.72 -19.02
C ARG A 142 -2.49 7.74 -17.81
N THR A 143 -3.77 7.69 -18.12
CA THR A 143 -4.85 7.58 -17.13
C THR A 143 -5.66 6.33 -17.40
N VAL A 144 -5.98 5.58 -16.34
CA VAL A 144 -6.81 4.38 -16.39
C VAL A 144 -8.02 4.52 -15.47
N GLN A 145 -9.08 3.80 -15.76
CA GLN A 145 -10.25 3.72 -14.87
C GLN A 145 -10.07 2.56 -13.90
N VAL A 146 -10.21 2.83 -12.60
CA VAL A 146 -10.03 1.86 -11.53
C VAL A 146 -11.29 1.82 -10.65
N PRO A 147 -11.75 0.63 -10.22
CA PRO A 147 -12.91 0.54 -9.33
C PRO A 147 -12.62 1.16 -7.97
N VAL A 148 -13.64 1.80 -7.40
CA VAL A 148 -13.62 2.34 -6.04
C VAL A 148 -14.39 1.39 -5.13
N LEU A 149 -13.77 0.98 -4.02
CA LEU A 149 -14.37 0.20 -2.96
C LEU A 149 -14.49 1.03 -1.68
N CYS A 150 -15.47 0.70 -0.84
CA CYS A 150 -15.66 1.33 0.45
C CYS A 150 -14.71 0.72 1.49
N LEU A 151 -13.90 1.56 2.14
CA LEU A 151 -12.99 1.11 3.19
C LEU A 151 -13.71 0.37 4.31
N GLU A 152 -14.79 0.95 4.82
CA GLU A 152 -15.56 0.40 5.94
C GLU A 152 -16.17 -0.95 5.60
N ASP A 153 -16.67 -1.11 4.36
CA ASP A 153 -17.23 -2.39 3.90
C ASP A 153 -16.13 -3.47 3.80
N GLU A 154 -14.92 -3.12 3.36
CA GLU A 154 -13.80 -4.06 3.31
C GLU A 154 -13.25 -4.37 4.71
N ILE A 155 -13.25 -3.40 5.64
CA ILE A 155 -12.92 -3.64 7.07
C ILE A 155 -13.91 -4.68 7.66
N GLU A 156 -15.20 -4.46 7.49
CA GLU A 156 -16.23 -5.35 8.02
C GLU A 156 -16.14 -6.74 7.38
N LYS A 157 -16.10 -6.83 6.06
CA LYS A 157 -16.06 -8.07 5.30
C LYS A 157 -14.87 -8.94 5.65
N PHE A 158 -13.69 -8.34 5.84
CA PHE A 158 -12.48 -9.04 6.20
C PHE A 158 -12.31 -9.18 7.71
N ASN A 159 -13.11 -8.47 8.53
CA ASN A 159 -12.91 -8.30 9.97
C ASN A 159 -11.48 -7.79 10.26
N ALA A 160 -11.06 -6.76 9.52
CA ALA A 160 -9.73 -6.19 9.66
C ALA A 160 -9.56 -5.49 11.01
N ASN A 161 -8.37 -5.59 11.58
CA ASN A 161 -8.00 -4.85 12.80
C ASN A 161 -6.75 -3.98 12.60
N CYS A 162 -6.14 -4.03 11.42
CA CYS A 162 -4.97 -3.25 11.09
C CYS A 162 -5.06 -2.69 9.66
N LEU A 163 -4.55 -1.48 9.48
CA LEU A 163 -4.34 -0.86 8.17
C LEU A 163 -2.85 -0.61 7.96
N MET A 164 -2.36 -0.91 6.77
CA MET A 164 -1.08 -0.46 6.24
C MET A 164 -1.33 0.34 4.98
N MET A 165 -0.71 1.52 4.80
CA MET A 165 -0.91 2.29 3.58
C MET A 165 0.30 3.12 3.18
N ASP A 166 0.53 3.12 1.86
CA ASP A 166 1.44 4.00 1.15
C ASP A 166 0.80 4.31 -0.21
N ILE A 167 0.14 5.47 -0.34
CA ILE A 167 -0.76 5.79 -1.46
C ILE A 167 -0.62 7.20 -2.03
N GLU A 168 0.58 7.76 -1.85
CA GLU A 168 1.03 8.96 -2.57
C GLU A 168 0.06 10.15 -2.49
N GLY A 169 -0.47 10.42 -1.27
CA GLY A 169 -1.27 11.59 -0.95
C GLY A 169 -2.78 11.38 -0.96
N ALA A 170 -3.26 10.13 -1.07
CA ALA A 170 -4.67 9.79 -0.95
C ALA A 170 -5.08 9.36 0.48
N GLU A 171 -4.17 9.39 1.46
CA GLU A 171 -4.40 8.96 2.86
C GLU A 171 -5.60 9.68 3.49
N TYR A 172 -5.81 10.95 3.10
CA TYR A 172 -6.94 11.76 3.57
C TYR A 172 -8.29 11.25 3.08
N ASP A 173 -8.34 10.74 1.84
CA ASP A 173 -9.58 10.22 1.24
C ASP A 173 -9.93 8.84 1.83
N VAL A 174 -8.94 8.17 2.43
CA VAL A 174 -9.11 6.90 3.13
C VAL A 174 -9.48 7.12 4.60
N LEU A 175 -8.76 7.98 5.33
CA LEU A 175 -8.86 8.06 6.79
C LEU A 175 -9.67 9.22 7.35
N GLU A 176 -9.73 10.39 6.64
CA GLU A 176 -10.43 11.56 7.18
C GLU A 176 -11.95 11.31 7.28
N TYR A 177 -12.45 11.19 8.49
CA TYR A 177 -13.86 10.84 8.85
C TYR A 177 -14.27 9.39 8.56
N ALA A 178 -13.32 8.47 8.40
CA ALA A 178 -13.63 7.05 8.25
C ALA A 178 -14.15 6.45 9.58
N GLU A 179 -15.13 5.57 9.50
CA GLU A 179 -15.56 4.74 10.62
C GLU A 179 -14.53 3.59 10.79
N LEU A 180 -13.67 3.69 11.80
CA LEU A 180 -12.55 2.76 12.03
C LEU A 180 -12.81 1.77 13.15
N ASP A 181 -14.07 1.34 13.33
CA ASP A 181 -14.44 0.36 14.34
C ASP A 181 -13.68 -0.96 14.11
N GLY A 182 -13.09 -1.49 15.19
CA GLY A 182 -12.27 -2.70 15.13
C GLY A 182 -10.80 -2.48 14.72
N ILE A 183 -10.44 -1.36 14.11
CA ILE A 183 -9.05 -1.05 13.75
C ILE A 183 -8.27 -0.62 15.00
N ASN A 184 -7.20 -1.35 15.30
CA ASN A 184 -6.34 -1.12 16.47
C ASN A 184 -4.97 -0.57 16.11
N LYS A 185 -4.53 -0.78 14.86
CA LYS A 185 -3.23 -0.33 14.36
C LYS A 185 -3.37 0.28 12.99
N ILE A 186 -2.68 1.39 12.77
CA ILE A 186 -2.52 2.01 11.45
C ILE A 186 -1.03 2.31 11.27
N PHE A 187 -0.45 1.80 10.19
CA PHE A 187 0.85 2.26 9.70
C PHE A 187 0.66 2.92 8.35
N MET A 188 1.23 4.11 8.17
CA MET A 188 1.15 4.80 6.88
C MET A 188 2.42 5.60 6.58
N GLU A 189 2.77 5.70 5.30
CA GLU A 189 3.58 6.80 4.82
C GLU A 189 2.67 8.02 4.61
N LEU A 190 2.94 9.11 5.34
CA LEU A 190 2.10 10.31 5.33
C LEU A 190 2.64 11.34 4.32
N HIS A 191 1.97 11.49 3.21
CA HIS A 191 2.29 12.49 2.21
C HIS A 191 1.62 13.83 2.52
N TYR A 192 2.25 14.65 3.37
CA TYR A 192 1.70 15.95 3.81
C TYR A 192 1.99 17.11 2.85
N TRP A 193 2.82 16.91 1.84
CA TRP A 193 3.20 17.93 0.88
C TRP A 193 2.05 18.46 0.01
N PRO A 194 0.96 17.73 -0.30
CA PRO A 194 -0.18 18.31 -0.98
C PRO A 194 -0.92 19.33 -0.10
N SER A 195 -1.04 19.07 1.20
CA SER A 195 -1.68 19.96 2.17
C SER A 195 -1.39 19.60 3.62
N ARG A 196 -0.52 20.36 4.26
CA ARG A 196 -0.24 20.22 5.71
C ARG A 196 -1.50 20.40 6.57
N ASP A 197 -2.42 21.28 6.16
CA ASP A 197 -3.67 21.50 6.91
C ASP A 197 -4.58 20.27 6.87
N ARG A 198 -4.67 19.59 5.74
CA ARG A 198 -5.41 18.32 5.65
C ARG A 198 -4.75 17.22 6.48
N ALA A 199 -3.42 17.09 6.41
CA ALA A 199 -2.68 16.16 7.24
C ALA A 199 -2.98 16.36 8.73
N ASN A 200 -2.87 17.60 9.21
CA ASN A 200 -3.15 17.94 10.60
C ASN A 200 -4.61 17.66 11.01
N LYS A 201 -5.57 17.92 10.11
CA LYS A 201 -7.00 17.62 10.37
C LYS A 201 -7.24 16.11 10.49
N MET A 202 -6.68 15.33 9.58
CA MET A 202 -6.77 13.88 9.61
C MET A 202 -6.14 13.30 10.88
N LEU A 203 -4.92 13.73 11.23
CA LEU A 203 -4.24 13.29 12.47
C LEU A 203 -5.04 13.66 13.72
N LYS A 204 -5.59 14.89 13.78
CA LYS A 204 -6.46 15.30 14.88
C LYS A 204 -7.72 14.44 14.96
N TYR A 205 -8.31 14.09 13.82
CA TYR A 205 -9.43 13.17 13.75
C TYR A 205 -9.06 11.81 14.35
N LEU A 206 -7.97 11.18 13.89
CA LEU A 206 -7.51 9.89 14.39
C LEU A 206 -7.22 9.89 15.90
N ILE A 207 -6.61 10.96 16.41
CA ILE A 207 -6.37 11.12 17.87
C ILE A 207 -7.70 11.20 18.63
N ASN A 208 -8.70 11.91 18.10
CA ASN A 208 -10.03 11.99 18.72
C ASN A 208 -10.77 10.64 18.69
N GLU A 209 -10.49 9.80 17.69
CA GLU A 209 -10.97 8.40 17.60
C GLU A 209 -10.22 7.44 18.55
N GLY A 210 -9.30 7.96 19.36
CA GLY A 210 -8.59 7.21 20.38
C GLY A 210 -7.25 6.62 19.96
N PHE A 211 -6.77 6.92 18.76
CA PHE A 211 -5.43 6.52 18.35
C PHE A 211 -4.35 7.37 19.03
N THR A 212 -3.21 6.75 19.31
CA THR A 212 -2.01 7.41 19.79
C THR A 212 -0.83 7.08 18.88
N VAL A 213 0.12 8.02 18.78
CA VAL A 213 1.33 7.80 17.98
C VAL A 213 2.27 6.85 18.72
N ASP A 214 2.66 5.76 18.08
CA ASP A 214 3.75 4.91 18.54
C ASP A 214 5.07 5.54 18.11
N LEU A 215 5.76 6.16 19.08
CA LEU A 215 6.99 6.93 18.83
C LEU A 215 8.19 6.03 18.51
N ASP A 216 8.16 4.76 18.90
CA ASP A 216 9.24 3.81 18.62
C ASP A 216 9.18 3.32 17.17
N MET A 217 7.96 3.29 16.58
CA MET A 217 7.71 2.83 15.21
C MET A 217 7.49 3.98 14.21
N THR A 218 7.53 5.23 14.67
CA THR A 218 7.35 6.42 13.82
C THR A 218 8.69 7.03 13.46
N ALA A 219 8.96 7.23 12.16
CA ALA A 219 10.19 7.87 11.70
C ALA A 219 9.99 8.60 10.36
N GLY A 220 10.46 9.84 10.26
CA GLY A 220 10.35 10.62 9.03
C GLY A 220 8.89 10.87 8.63
N HIS A 221 8.49 10.33 7.47
CA HIS A 221 7.12 10.38 6.97
C HIS A 221 6.29 9.16 7.38
N SER A 222 6.95 8.10 7.85
CA SER A 222 6.29 6.87 8.29
C SER A 222 5.70 7.07 9.69
N LEU A 223 4.39 6.90 9.80
CA LEU A 223 3.61 7.13 11.01
C LEU A 223 2.93 5.84 11.45
N ALA A 224 3.21 5.43 12.68
CA ALA A 224 2.54 4.30 13.34
C ALA A 224 1.56 4.80 14.41
N LEU A 225 0.35 4.31 14.38
CA LEU A 225 -0.73 4.65 15.32
C LEU A 225 -1.30 3.39 15.94
N ILE A 226 -1.56 3.43 17.24
CA ILE A 226 -2.16 2.33 18.02
C ILE A 226 -3.34 2.83 18.85
N ARG A 227 -4.30 1.93 19.10
CA ARG A 227 -5.47 2.20 19.93
C ARG A 227 -5.75 1.04 20.89
#